data_9b811cc63e518653393fb5185e86f8c6
#
_entry.id   9b811cc63e518653393fb5185e86f8c6
#
_cell.length_a   1.000
_cell.length_b   1.000
_cell.length_c   1.000
_cell.angle_alpha   90.00
_cell.angle_beta   90.00
_cell.angle_gamma   90.00
#
_symmetry.space_group_name_H-M   'P 1'
#
loop_
_entity.id
_entity.type
_entity.pdbx_description
1 polymer ?
#
loop_
_entity_poly.entity_id
_entity_poly.type
_entity_poly.pdbx_seq_one_letter_code
_entity_poly.pdbx_strand_id
1 'polypeptide(L)'
;KTGKIYNVLDPKLKDFEMALQRLLLNLAKQIVSDGEGAKKFITVKVINARSQQMAKTVAFSIANSPLFKTAMAGEDPNWGRIIMAIGKSGEKVSPEKIEIKFGELKVAEKGKISEEYDEEKLKEYMQWDAILVEVNLKLGQGSFECYTCDLTNEYININADYRN
;
A
#
# COMPACT_ATOMS: atom_id res chain seq x y z
N LYS A 1 20.13 23.41 22.09
CA LYS A 1 20.20 24.48 21.06
C LYS A 1 21.67 24.66 20.65
N THR A 2 22.00 24.52 19.36
CA THR A 2 23.39 24.66 18.85
C THR A 2 23.78 26.10 18.55
N GLY A 3 22.87 27.08 18.67
CA GLY A 3 23.08 28.50 18.30
C GLY A 3 23.20 28.74 16.78
N LYS A 4 23.19 27.69 15.97
CA LYS A 4 23.27 27.80 14.50
C LYS A 4 21.87 27.95 13.90
N ILE A 5 21.73 28.90 12.99
CA ILE A 5 20.53 29.17 12.24
C ILE A 5 20.81 28.76 10.77
N TYR A 6 19.96 27.92 10.20
CA TYR A 6 20.05 27.47 8.81
C TYR A 6 18.83 27.95 8.04
N ASN A 7 19.01 28.28 6.76
CA ASN A 7 17.92 28.42 5.84
C ASN A 7 17.39 27.01 5.47
N VAL A 8 16.11 26.89 5.21
CA VAL A 8 15.45 25.61 4.85
C VAL A 8 16.09 24.92 3.64
N LEU A 9 16.70 25.70 2.74
CA LEU A 9 17.39 25.20 1.55
C LEU A 9 18.92 25.05 1.73
N ASP A 10 19.46 25.17 2.97
CA ASP A 10 20.89 25.06 3.20
C ASP A 10 21.35 23.62 2.92
N PRO A 11 22.30 23.39 1.98
CA PRO A 11 22.82 22.06 1.66
C PRO A 11 23.39 21.30 2.87
N LYS A 12 23.79 22.02 3.93
CA LYS A 12 24.27 21.43 5.19
C LYS A 12 23.18 20.69 5.97
N LEU A 13 21.90 20.91 5.63
CA LEU A 13 20.77 20.20 6.23
C LEU A 13 20.49 18.84 5.58
N LYS A 14 21.13 18.51 4.46
CA LYS A 14 20.83 17.28 3.69
C LYS A 14 20.94 16.01 4.54
N ASP A 15 21.99 15.87 5.33
CA ASP A 15 22.17 14.68 6.19
C ASP A 15 21.11 14.63 7.30
N PHE A 16 20.76 15.79 7.87
CA PHE A 16 19.69 15.91 8.85
C PHE A 16 18.34 15.54 8.23
N GLU A 17 18.01 16.03 7.05
CA GLU A 17 16.77 15.72 6.35
C GLU A 17 16.66 14.23 6.05
N MET A 18 17.75 13.61 5.57
CA MET A 18 17.79 12.17 5.30
C MET A 18 17.60 11.35 6.58
N ALA A 19 18.24 11.73 7.68
CA ALA A 19 18.09 11.07 8.97
C ALA A 19 16.67 11.21 9.52
N LEU A 20 16.09 12.42 9.43
CA LEU A 20 14.74 12.71 9.85
C LEU A 20 13.71 11.91 9.02
N GLN A 21 13.87 11.86 7.69
CA GLN A 21 13.00 11.07 6.82
C GLN A 21 13.03 9.58 7.18
N ARG A 22 14.22 9.01 7.44
CA ARG A 22 14.34 7.62 7.88
C ARG A 22 13.64 7.37 9.22
N LEU A 23 13.82 8.28 10.17
CA LEU A 23 13.16 8.20 11.48
C LEU A 23 11.64 8.25 11.34
N LEU A 24 11.11 9.22 10.60
CA LEU A 24 9.68 9.39 10.39
C LEU A 24 9.06 8.19 9.66
N LEU A 25 9.77 7.66 8.65
CA LEU A 25 9.33 6.46 7.94
C LEU A 25 9.29 5.24 8.87
N ASN A 26 10.28 5.08 9.72
CA ASN A 26 10.32 3.97 10.68
C ASN A 26 9.16 4.08 11.69
N LEU A 27 8.92 5.28 12.25
CA LEU A 27 7.80 5.53 13.16
C LEU A 27 6.44 5.28 12.47
N ALA A 28 6.28 5.71 11.22
CA ALA A 28 5.06 5.46 10.46
C ALA A 28 4.81 3.94 10.26
N LYS A 29 5.85 3.17 9.98
CA LYS A 29 5.74 1.71 9.87
C LYS A 29 5.36 1.06 11.20
N GLN A 30 5.92 1.53 12.31
CA GLN A 30 5.56 1.04 13.65
C GLN A 30 4.08 1.30 13.97
N ILE A 31 3.56 2.50 13.66
CA ILE A 31 2.14 2.83 13.85
C ILE A 31 1.25 1.88 13.05
N VAL A 32 1.60 1.58 11.80
CA VAL A 32 0.84 0.65 10.96
C VAL A 32 0.88 -0.77 11.52
N SER A 33 2.05 -1.22 11.99
CA SER A 33 2.22 -2.55 12.56
C SER A 33 1.50 -2.74 13.89
N ASP A 34 1.26 -1.64 14.62
CA ASP A 34 0.54 -1.61 15.91
C ASP A 34 -0.96 -1.33 15.74
N GLY A 35 -1.51 -1.55 14.56
CA GLY A 35 -2.94 -1.39 14.29
C GLY A 35 -3.78 -2.36 15.12
N GLU A 36 -4.87 -1.87 15.73
CA GLU A 36 -5.77 -2.69 16.56
C GLU A 36 -6.28 -3.91 15.80
N GLY A 37 -5.96 -5.10 16.30
CA GLY A 37 -6.35 -6.38 15.71
C GLY A 37 -5.68 -6.73 14.38
N ALA A 38 -4.69 -5.94 13.95
CA ALA A 38 -3.94 -6.21 12.71
C ALA A 38 -3.05 -7.44 12.85
N LYS A 39 -2.97 -8.22 11.77
CA LYS A 39 -2.10 -9.41 11.66
C LYS A 39 -1.10 -9.30 10.53
N LYS A 40 -1.36 -8.43 9.54
CA LYS A 40 -0.52 -8.30 8.35
C LYS A 40 -0.11 -6.85 8.13
N PHE A 41 1.18 -6.66 7.87
CA PHE A 41 1.74 -5.41 7.37
C PHE A 41 1.68 -5.40 5.84
N ILE A 42 1.03 -4.41 5.27
CA ILE A 42 0.80 -4.37 3.83
C ILE A 42 1.47 -3.15 3.23
N THR A 43 2.34 -3.38 2.25
CA THR A 43 2.90 -2.34 1.41
C THR A 43 2.10 -2.26 0.11
N VAL A 44 1.54 -1.10 -0.18
CA VAL A 44 0.89 -0.80 -1.46
C VAL A 44 1.80 0.10 -2.27
N LYS A 45 2.31 -0.41 -3.39
CA LYS A 45 3.22 0.27 -4.30
C LYS A 45 2.53 0.49 -5.64
N VAL A 46 2.38 1.74 -6.05
CA VAL A 46 1.86 2.11 -7.37
C VAL A 46 2.99 2.67 -8.22
N ILE A 47 3.17 2.13 -9.41
CA ILE A 47 4.22 2.50 -10.34
C ILE A 47 3.66 2.90 -11.70
N ASN A 48 4.48 3.61 -12.47
CA ASN A 48 4.18 4.02 -13.84
C ASN A 48 2.87 4.81 -13.98
N ALA A 49 2.53 5.64 -12.98
CA ALA A 49 1.45 6.63 -13.04
C ALA A 49 1.89 7.86 -13.85
N ARG A 50 0.95 8.69 -14.32
CA ARG A 50 1.25 9.95 -15.03
C ARG A 50 2.05 10.94 -14.17
N SER A 51 1.85 10.90 -12.85
CA SER A 51 2.54 11.73 -11.87
C SER A 51 2.65 11.01 -10.54
N GLN A 52 3.56 11.49 -9.68
CA GLN A 52 3.66 11.01 -8.30
C GLN A 52 2.36 11.27 -7.53
N GLN A 53 1.69 12.40 -7.77
CA GLN A 53 0.42 12.72 -7.11
C GLN A 53 -0.67 11.70 -7.49
N MET A 54 -0.80 11.32 -8.76
CA MET A 54 -1.71 10.27 -9.20
C MET A 54 -1.38 8.93 -8.54
N ALA A 55 -0.09 8.54 -8.51
CA ALA A 55 0.33 7.32 -7.83
C ALA A 55 -0.06 7.32 -6.35
N LYS A 56 0.13 8.45 -5.67
CA LYS A 56 -0.26 8.66 -4.26
C LYS A 56 -1.76 8.50 -4.06
N THR A 57 -2.58 9.17 -4.88
CA THR A 57 -4.05 9.10 -4.81
C THR A 57 -4.54 7.66 -4.97
N VAL A 58 -4.02 6.94 -5.96
CA VAL A 58 -4.38 5.54 -6.21
C VAL A 58 -3.92 4.64 -5.06
N ALA A 59 -2.68 4.78 -4.59
CA ALA A 59 -2.14 3.97 -3.50
C ALA A 59 -2.97 4.11 -2.22
N PHE A 60 -3.32 5.34 -1.82
CA PHE A 60 -4.17 5.57 -0.65
C PHE A 60 -5.62 5.09 -0.86
N SER A 61 -6.15 5.15 -2.07
CA SER A 61 -7.48 4.59 -2.35
C SER A 61 -7.51 3.07 -2.10
N ILE A 62 -6.45 2.37 -2.47
CA ILE A 62 -6.31 0.93 -2.21
C ILE A 62 -6.09 0.68 -0.71
N ALA A 63 -5.09 1.34 -0.12
CA ALA A 63 -4.70 1.14 1.28
C ALA A 63 -5.83 1.43 2.28
N ASN A 64 -6.73 2.36 1.97
CA ASN A 64 -7.88 2.74 2.80
C ASN A 64 -9.18 2.00 2.42
N SER A 65 -9.15 1.08 1.47
CA SER A 65 -10.34 0.31 1.08
C SER A 65 -10.64 -0.79 2.11
N PRO A 66 -11.75 -0.74 2.84
CA PRO A 66 -12.12 -1.81 3.78
C PRO A 66 -12.21 -3.17 3.11
N LEU A 67 -12.74 -3.23 1.87
CA LEU A 67 -12.85 -4.50 1.14
C LEU A 67 -11.49 -5.07 0.75
N PHE A 68 -10.51 -4.23 0.40
CA PHE A 68 -9.15 -4.68 0.18
C PHE A 68 -8.53 -5.20 1.48
N LYS A 69 -8.62 -4.43 2.57
CA LYS A 69 -8.06 -4.81 3.86
C LYS A 69 -8.66 -6.10 4.43
N THR A 70 -9.97 -6.34 4.22
CA THR A 70 -10.62 -7.60 4.62
C THR A 70 -10.20 -8.77 3.74
N ALA A 71 -9.90 -8.56 2.45
CA ALA A 71 -9.31 -9.61 1.61
C ALA A 71 -7.94 -10.03 2.13
N MET A 72 -7.11 -9.06 2.53
CA MET A 72 -5.79 -9.34 3.12
C MET A 72 -5.91 -10.14 4.42
N ALA A 73 -6.88 -9.81 5.29
CA ALA A 73 -7.17 -10.57 6.50
C ALA A 73 -7.62 -12.01 6.21
N GLY A 74 -8.34 -12.20 5.11
CA GLY A 74 -8.81 -13.52 4.64
C GLY A 74 -7.81 -14.28 3.77
N GLU A 75 -6.59 -13.76 3.61
CA GLU A 75 -5.54 -14.36 2.75
C GLU A 75 -5.97 -14.55 1.28
N ASP A 76 -6.88 -13.66 0.82
CA ASP A 76 -7.45 -13.68 -0.53
C ASP A 76 -6.71 -12.64 -1.41
N PRO A 77 -5.94 -13.06 -2.44
CA PRO A 77 -5.27 -12.17 -3.38
C PRO A 77 -6.26 -11.52 -4.37
N ASN A 78 -7.30 -10.89 -3.85
CA ASN A 78 -8.44 -10.38 -4.58
C ASN A 78 -8.11 -9.13 -5.40
N TRP A 79 -7.61 -9.33 -6.60
CA TRP A 79 -7.29 -8.23 -7.51
C TRP A 79 -8.53 -7.42 -7.95
N GLY A 80 -9.72 -8.02 -7.95
CA GLY A 80 -10.97 -7.32 -8.26
C GLY A 80 -11.26 -6.19 -7.26
N ARG A 81 -11.00 -6.41 -5.97
CA ARG A 81 -11.13 -5.38 -4.94
C ARG A 81 -10.10 -4.26 -5.10
N ILE A 82 -8.90 -4.57 -5.61
CA ILE A 82 -7.89 -3.57 -5.97
C ILE A 82 -8.37 -2.71 -7.13
N ILE A 83 -8.87 -3.31 -8.22
CA ILE A 83 -9.43 -2.58 -9.36
C ILE A 83 -10.59 -1.68 -8.92
N MET A 84 -11.48 -2.18 -8.07
CA MET A 84 -12.59 -1.39 -7.53
C MET A 84 -12.09 -0.18 -6.71
N ALA A 85 -11.07 -0.37 -5.88
CA ALA A 85 -10.46 0.71 -5.11
C ALA A 85 -9.79 1.75 -6.03
N ILE A 86 -9.11 1.32 -7.10
CA ILE A 86 -8.56 2.21 -8.13
C ILE A 86 -9.69 3.02 -8.79
N GLY A 87 -10.80 2.39 -9.15
CA GLY A 87 -11.96 3.07 -9.72
C GLY A 87 -12.56 4.15 -8.82
N LYS A 88 -12.51 3.96 -7.50
CA LYS A 88 -12.95 4.96 -6.51
C LYS A 88 -11.97 6.12 -6.30
N SER A 89 -10.74 6.01 -6.77
CA SER A 89 -9.73 7.06 -6.59
C SER A 89 -10.04 8.38 -7.32
N GLY A 90 -10.98 8.35 -8.26
CA GLY A 90 -11.28 9.49 -9.15
C GLY A 90 -10.28 9.68 -10.29
N GLU A 91 -9.22 8.90 -10.33
CA GLU A 91 -8.20 8.97 -11.36
C GLU A 91 -8.64 8.23 -12.63
N LYS A 92 -8.32 8.81 -13.78
CA LYS A 92 -8.66 8.19 -15.09
C LYS A 92 -7.64 7.10 -15.42
N VAL A 93 -7.99 5.86 -15.12
CA VAL A 93 -7.19 4.67 -15.38
C VAL A 93 -8.01 3.70 -16.24
N SER A 94 -7.38 3.08 -17.24
CA SER A 94 -7.99 2.01 -18.02
C SER A 94 -7.68 0.65 -17.36
N PRO A 95 -8.68 -0.13 -16.96
CA PRO A 95 -8.45 -1.46 -16.35
C PRO A 95 -7.60 -2.39 -17.24
N GLU A 96 -7.72 -2.25 -18.57
CA GLU A 96 -6.97 -3.05 -19.55
C GLU A 96 -5.45 -2.78 -19.53
N LYS A 97 -5.00 -1.67 -18.93
CA LYS A 97 -3.58 -1.33 -18.81
C LYS A 97 -2.99 -1.75 -17.49
N ILE A 98 -3.83 -1.99 -16.48
CA ILE A 98 -3.39 -2.30 -15.14
C ILE A 98 -2.76 -3.69 -15.08
N GLU A 99 -1.64 -3.77 -14.37
CA GLU A 99 -1.01 -5.02 -13.97
C GLU A 99 -0.91 -5.04 -12.45
N ILE A 100 -1.23 -6.17 -11.83
CA ILE A 100 -1.25 -6.32 -10.37
C ILE A 100 -0.40 -7.53 -9.99
N LYS A 101 0.48 -7.34 -9.00
CA LYS A 101 1.29 -8.39 -8.41
C LYS A 101 1.12 -8.42 -6.89
N PHE A 102 1.25 -9.62 -6.34
CA PHE A 102 1.49 -9.86 -4.93
C PHE A 102 2.92 -10.42 -4.79
N GLY A 103 3.81 -9.64 -4.19
CA GLY A 103 5.25 -9.90 -4.28
C GLY A 103 5.70 -9.91 -5.73
N GLU A 104 6.32 -11.01 -6.14
CA GLU A 104 6.74 -11.25 -7.54
C GLU A 104 5.65 -11.95 -8.38
N LEU A 105 4.56 -12.40 -7.76
CA LEU A 105 3.52 -13.19 -8.41
C LEU A 105 2.50 -12.29 -9.11
N LYS A 106 2.40 -12.39 -10.42
CA LYS A 106 1.45 -11.63 -11.23
C LYS A 106 0.07 -12.27 -11.15
N VAL A 107 -0.93 -11.50 -10.67
CA VAL A 107 -2.31 -12.00 -10.50
C VAL A 107 -3.26 -11.50 -11.59
N ALA A 108 -3.04 -10.29 -12.09
CA ALA A 108 -3.91 -9.73 -13.13
C ALA A 108 -3.13 -8.85 -14.10
N GLU A 109 -3.53 -8.90 -15.36
CA GLU A 109 -3.09 -8.01 -16.42
C GLU A 109 -4.15 -7.91 -17.52
N LYS A 110 -4.16 -6.80 -18.26
CA LYS A 110 -5.09 -6.57 -19.38
C LYS A 110 -6.58 -6.79 -19.03
N GLY A 111 -6.96 -6.46 -17.78
CA GLY A 111 -8.34 -6.57 -17.29
C GLY A 111 -8.82 -8.00 -16.99
N LYS A 112 -7.92 -8.98 -16.96
CA LYS A 112 -8.21 -10.39 -16.68
C LYS A 112 -7.15 -11.03 -15.78
N ILE A 113 -7.41 -12.23 -15.30
CA ILE A 113 -6.43 -13.05 -14.59
C ILE A 113 -5.21 -13.26 -15.49
N SER A 114 -4.01 -13.14 -14.93
CA SER A 114 -2.74 -13.36 -15.63
C SER A 114 -2.62 -14.83 -16.08
N GLU A 115 -1.99 -15.05 -17.23
CA GLU A 115 -1.62 -16.40 -17.67
C GLU A 115 -0.54 -17.03 -16.78
N GLU A 116 0.18 -16.20 -16.02
CA GLU A 116 1.21 -16.60 -15.04
C GLU A 116 0.61 -16.84 -13.64
N TYR A 117 -0.72 -16.81 -13.48
CA TYR A 117 -1.39 -16.98 -12.20
C TYR A 117 -1.12 -18.37 -11.62
N ASP A 118 -0.54 -18.41 -10.42
CA ASP A 118 -0.20 -19.63 -9.69
C ASP A 118 -0.90 -19.57 -8.31
N GLU A 119 -2.01 -20.30 -8.20
CA GLU A 119 -2.85 -20.29 -7.01
C GLU A 119 -2.14 -20.85 -5.78
N GLU A 120 -1.32 -21.89 -5.95
CA GLU A 120 -0.62 -22.52 -4.83
C GLU A 120 0.43 -21.60 -4.24
N LYS A 121 1.27 -20.98 -5.09
CA LYS A 121 2.27 -20.00 -4.65
C LYS A 121 1.63 -18.75 -4.06
N LEU A 122 0.53 -18.28 -4.63
CA LEU A 122 -0.20 -17.14 -4.07
C LEU A 122 -0.76 -17.45 -2.70
N LYS A 123 -1.34 -18.63 -2.50
CA LYS A 123 -1.85 -19.08 -1.21
C LYS A 123 -0.73 -19.15 -0.16
N GLU A 124 0.44 -19.66 -0.52
CA GLU A 124 1.61 -19.69 0.36
C GLU A 124 2.09 -18.26 0.68
N TYR A 125 2.23 -17.39 -0.34
CA TYR A 125 2.64 -16.00 -0.15
C TYR A 125 1.68 -15.22 0.74
N MET A 126 0.37 -15.41 0.57
CA MET A 126 -0.64 -14.71 1.37
C MET A 126 -0.65 -15.09 2.84
N GLN A 127 0.00 -16.19 3.25
CA GLN A 127 0.18 -16.55 4.68
C GLN A 127 1.25 -15.71 5.38
N TRP A 128 2.08 -14.98 4.65
CA TRP A 128 3.12 -14.16 5.26
C TRP A 128 2.54 -12.97 6.03
N ASP A 129 3.27 -12.54 7.08
CA ASP A 129 2.88 -11.36 7.87
C ASP A 129 3.11 -10.04 7.13
N ALA A 130 3.99 -10.03 6.12
CA ALA A 130 4.31 -8.86 5.32
C ALA A 130 3.98 -9.11 3.84
N ILE A 131 3.02 -8.36 3.32
CA ILE A 131 2.51 -8.48 1.95
C ILE A 131 2.87 -7.23 1.15
N LEU A 132 3.49 -7.42 -0.01
CA LEU A 132 3.68 -6.38 -1.02
C LEU A 132 2.60 -6.53 -2.10
N VAL A 133 1.87 -5.45 -2.35
CA VAL A 133 0.96 -5.32 -3.49
C VAL A 133 1.52 -4.26 -4.43
N GLU A 134 1.92 -4.65 -5.63
CA GLU A 134 2.39 -3.74 -6.66
C GLU A 134 1.32 -3.57 -7.75
N VAL A 135 1.01 -2.32 -8.06
CA VAL A 135 0.08 -1.93 -9.12
C VAL A 135 0.82 -1.09 -10.16
N ASN A 136 0.91 -1.60 -11.37
CA ASN A 136 1.51 -0.92 -12.50
C ASN A 136 0.40 -0.33 -13.39
N LEU A 137 0.34 1.00 -13.49
CA LEU A 137 -0.69 1.71 -14.26
C LEU A 137 -0.35 1.87 -15.74
N LYS A 138 0.92 1.69 -16.12
CA LYS A 138 1.43 1.83 -17.51
C LYS A 138 1.04 3.18 -18.19
N LEU A 139 1.10 4.29 -17.42
CA LEU A 139 0.69 5.63 -17.87
C LEU A 139 1.81 6.67 -17.89
N GLY A 140 2.97 6.39 -17.26
CA GLY A 140 4.08 7.34 -17.12
C GLY A 140 5.20 6.80 -16.23
N GLN A 141 5.83 7.69 -15.44
CA GLN A 141 6.96 7.34 -14.57
C GLN A 141 6.72 7.68 -13.08
N GLY A 142 5.54 8.20 -12.75
CA GLY A 142 5.18 8.50 -11.36
C GLY A 142 5.09 7.24 -10.53
N SER A 143 5.59 7.28 -9.29
CA SER A 143 5.49 6.18 -8.35
C SER A 143 5.23 6.67 -6.94
N PHE A 144 4.59 5.83 -6.16
CA PHE A 144 4.35 6.08 -4.73
C PHE A 144 4.19 4.76 -3.99
N GLU A 145 4.64 4.74 -2.75
CA GLU A 145 4.51 3.61 -1.83
C GLU A 145 3.87 4.08 -0.54
N CYS A 146 2.91 3.34 -0.03
CA CYS A 146 2.32 3.58 1.29
C CYS A 146 2.11 2.26 2.04
N TYR A 147 1.84 2.38 3.32
CA TYR A 147 1.73 1.26 4.24
C TYR A 147 0.34 1.25 4.86
N THR A 148 -0.20 0.06 5.05
CA THR A 148 -1.46 -0.19 5.75
C THR A 148 -1.41 -1.56 6.43
N CYS A 149 -2.43 -1.89 7.20
CA CYS A 149 -2.61 -3.21 7.77
C CYS A 149 -3.91 -3.83 7.24
N ASP A 150 -4.10 -5.11 7.48
CA ASP A 150 -5.36 -5.80 7.22
C ASP A 150 -6.49 -5.29 8.14
N LEU A 151 -7.70 -5.74 7.89
CA LEU A 151 -8.88 -5.44 8.73
C LEU A 151 -9.53 -6.77 9.12
N THR A 152 -9.28 -7.17 10.35
CA THR A 152 -9.77 -8.43 10.93
C THR A 152 -11.05 -8.21 11.75
N ASN A 153 -11.71 -9.29 12.14
CA ASN A 153 -12.83 -9.24 13.09
C ASN A 153 -12.41 -8.69 14.46
N GLU A 154 -11.14 -8.85 14.82
CA GLU A 154 -10.60 -8.37 16.10
C GLU A 154 -10.70 -6.85 16.23
N TYR A 155 -10.54 -6.10 15.14
CA TYR A 155 -10.77 -4.66 15.13
C TYR A 155 -12.21 -4.31 15.60
N ILE A 156 -13.20 -5.08 15.15
CA ILE A 156 -14.59 -4.88 15.55
C ILE A 156 -14.78 -5.26 17.03
N ASN A 157 -14.24 -6.39 17.46
CA ASN A 157 -14.34 -6.86 18.84
C ASN A 157 -13.78 -5.83 19.83
N ILE A 158 -12.57 -5.32 19.54
CA ILE A 158 -11.91 -4.30 20.39
C ILE A 158 -12.77 -3.02 20.46
N ASN A 159 -13.27 -2.54 19.32
CA ASN A 159 -13.93 -1.24 19.26
C ASN A 159 -15.44 -1.28 19.63
N ALA A 160 -16.10 -2.43 19.46
CA ALA A 160 -17.53 -2.58 19.82
C ALA A 160 -17.76 -2.61 21.34
N ASP A 161 -16.80 -3.18 22.10
CA ASP A 161 -16.89 -3.30 23.56
C ASP A 161 -16.19 -2.16 24.31
N TYR A 162 -15.61 -1.20 23.59
CA TYR A 162 -14.92 -0.05 24.17
C TYR A 162 -15.93 0.87 24.88
N ARG A 163 -16.01 0.75 26.21
CA ARG A 163 -16.77 1.67 27.06
C ARG A 163 -15.78 2.61 27.76
N ASN A 164 -15.94 3.90 27.54
CA ASN A 164 -15.26 4.95 28.31
C ASN A 164 -15.75 4.98 29.75
#